data_3593f07bbd011bf1bbe7d547b5bb2ba0
#
_entry.id   3593f07bbd011bf1bbe7d547b5bb2ba0
#
_cell.length_a   1.000
_cell.length_b   1.000
_cell.length_c   1.000
_cell.angle_alpha   90.00
_cell.angle_beta   90.00
_cell.angle_gamma   90.00
#
_symmetry.space_group_name_H-M   'P 1'
#
loop_
_entity.id
_entity.type
_entity.pdbx_description
1 polymer ?
#
loop_
_entity_poly.entity_id
_entity_poly.type
_entity_poly.pdbx_seq_one_letter_code
_entity_poly.pdbx_strand_id
1 'polypeptide(L)'
;MEQACRVLEVSRSGYYGWKAEKICRRRLQNQAIRRRLIELHEKYPALGLDSLYRLLKPEFGCSRKRVHRQMRLAGISSVRRRSYKKTTHSNHSHPIAPNLLQRDFSFDRPDQAWVGDITYIPTGEGWLYLAIVKDLCTRKIVGYAFSDRIDTRLTLAALDMAYRRRKPARGLIFHSDRGVQYAARGYRERLEAYGIRQSMSRRGDPYDNAVAENFFSCLKCELIHLKHYPTRAAAQDDVFAYLEAFYNTIRPHSALGWRSPASFEAELAASAA
;
A
#
# COMPACT_ATOMS: atom_id res chain seq x y z
N MET A 1 -53.68 -26.87 4.04
CA MET A 1 -52.65 -25.78 4.04
C MET A 1 -53.07 -24.57 4.88
N GLU A 2 -54.28 -24.08 4.74
CA GLU A 2 -54.74 -22.92 5.53
C GLU A 2 -54.76 -23.19 7.03
N GLN A 3 -55.30 -24.34 7.45
CA GLN A 3 -55.25 -24.78 8.84
C GLN A 3 -53.80 -24.95 9.39
N ALA A 4 -52.90 -25.51 8.58
CA ALA A 4 -51.48 -25.64 8.96
C ALA A 4 -50.80 -24.28 9.14
N CYS A 5 -51.05 -23.33 8.26
CA CYS A 5 -50.53 -21.95 8.39
C CYS A 5 -51.09 -21.26 9.65
N ARG A 6 -52.36 -21.49 9.99
CA ARG A 6 -52.99 -20.94 11.19
C ARG A 6 -52.41 -21.54 12.48
N VAL A 7 -52.23 -22.86 12.52
CA VAL A 7 -51.61 -23.56 13.66
C VAL A 7 -50.16 -23.14 13.89
N LEU A 8 -49.39 -22.92 12.79
CA LEU A 8 -47.99 -22.51 12.87
C LEU A 8 -47.78 -20.98 12.93
N GLU A 9 -48.86 -20.20 13.03
CA GLU A 9 -48.84 -18.74 13.08
C GLU A 9 -48.05 -18.09 11.94
N VAL A 10 -48.03 -18.68 10.75
CA VAL A 10 -47.35 -18.15 9.55
C VAL A 10 -48.38 -17.68 8.51
N SER A 11 -48.07 -16.58 7.80
CA SER A 11 -48.95 -16.13 6.73
C SER A 11 -48.90 -17.10 5.53
N ARG A 12 -50.05 -17.29 4.88
CA ARG A 12 -50.17 -18.10 3.63
C ARG A 12 -49.21 -17.58 2.56
N SER A 13 -49.11 -16.26 2.37
CA SER A 13 -48.19 -15.63 1.43
C SER A 13 -46.75 -15.90 1.78
N GLY A 14 -46.39 -15.87 3.08
CA GLY A 14 -45.07 -16.25 3.59
C GLY A 14 -44.69 -17.71 3.27
N TYR A 15 -45.66 -18.63 3.52
CA TYR A 15 -45.47 -20.05 3.18
C TYR A 15 -45.24 -20.29 1.68
N TYR A 16 -46.12 -19.73 0.84
CA TYR A 16 -45.98 -19.91 -0.61
C TYR A 16 -44.79 -19.17 -1.19
N GLY A 17 -44.43 -18.01 -0.63
CA GLY A 17 -43.16 -17.32 -0.98
C GLY A 17 -41.93 -18.14 -0.62
N TRP A 18 -41.91 -18.79 0.53
CA TRP A 18 -40.85 -19.73 0.95
C TRP A 18 -40.82 -20.97 0.05
N LYS A 19 -41.97 -21.59 -0.19
CA LYS A 19 -42.07 -22.80 -1.05
C LYS A 19 -41.68 -22.52 -2.50
N ALA A 20 -41.95 -21.34 -3.02
CA ALA A 20 -41.60 -20.95 -4.38
C ALA A 20 -40.12 -20.57 -4.53
N GLU A 21 -39.32 -20.64 -3.45
CA GLU A 21 -37.89 -20.24 -3.45
C GLU A 21 -37.58 -18.91 -4.14
N LYS A 22 -38.55 -17.97 -4.15
CA LYS A 22 -38.35 -16.65 -4.76
C LYS A 22 -37.21 -15.93 -4.04
N ILE A 23 -36.03 -15.98 -4.65
CA ILE A 23 -34.86 -15.27 -4.13
C ILE A 23 -35.10 -13.76 -4.34
N CYS A 24 -35.29 -13.03 -3.25
CA CYS A 24 -35.47 -11.58 -3.34
C CYS A 24 -34.19 -10.90 -3.88
N ARG A 25 -34.35 -9.77 -4.58
CA ARG A 25 -33.24 -8.97 -5.14
C ARG A 25 -32.12 -8.72 -4.13
N ARG A 26 -32.48 -8.49 -2.85
CA ARG A 26 -31.51 -8.27 -1.76
C ARG A 26 -30.67 -9.52 -1.47
N ARG A 27 -31.24 -10.73 -1.56
CA ARG A 27 -30.53 -12.00 -1.35
C ARG A 27 -29.56 -12.25 -2.49
N LEU A 28 -29.95 -12.02 -3.74
CA LEU A 28 -29.06 -12.10 -4.91
C LEU A 28 -27.87 -11.14 -4.78
N GLN A 29 -28.14 -9.89 -4.43
CA GLN A 29 -27.09 -8.90 -4.24
C GLN A 29 -26.15 -9.26 -3.07
N ASN A 30 -26.65 -9.86 -1.98
CA ASN A 30 -25.81 -10.36 -0.89
C ASN A 30 -24.91 -11.51 -1.33
N GLN A 31 -25.40 -12.41 -2.20
CA GLN A 31 -24.58 -13.48 -2.77
C GLN A 31 -23.48 -12.92 -3.67
N ALA A 32 -23.79 -11.93 -4.51
CA ALA A 32 -22.80 -11.25 -5.35
C ALA A 32 -21.72 -10.54 -4.51
N ILE A 33 -22.11 -9.80 -3.48
CA ILE A 33 -21.16 -9.18 -2.52
C ILE A 33 -20.27 -10.24 -1.88
N ARG A 34 -20.84 -11.37 -1.45
CA ARG A 34 -20.08 -12.45 -0.79
C ARG A 34 -19.08 -13.08 -1.75
N ARG A 35 -19.48 -13.37 -3.00
CA ARG A 35 -18.57 -13.89 -4.04
C ARG A 35 -17.40 -12.93 -4.24
N ARG A 36 -17.69 -11.65 -4.43
CA ARG A 36 -16.67 -10.63 -4.64
C ARG A 36 -15.74 -10.46 -3.44
N LEU A 37 -16.25 -10.61 -2.21
CA LEU A 37 -15.43 -10.62 -1.00
C LEU A 37 -14.46 -11.80 -0.96
N ILE A 38 -14.89 -12.99 -1.37
CA ILE A 38 -14.04 -14.19 -1.44
C ILE A 38 -12.91 -13.97 -2.46
N GLU A 39 -13.24 -13.53 -3.67
CA GLU A 39 -12.25 -13.21 -4.72
C GLU A 39 -11.20 -12.18 -4.25
N LEU A 40 -11.66 -11.09 -3.60
CA LEU A 40 -10.76 -10.07 -3.07
C LEU A 40 -9.90 -10.60 -1.92
N HIS A 41 -10.44 -11.46 -1.08
CA HIS A 41 -9.72 -12.04 0.04
C HIS A 41 -8.67 -13.07 -0.41
N GLU A 42 -8.98 -13.90 -1.39
CA GLU A 42 -8.02 -14.82 -2.00
C GLU A 42 -6.82 -14.07 -2.60
N LYS A 43 -7.09 -12.96 -3.28
CA LYS A 43 -6.05 -12.15 -3.92
C LYS A 43 -5.29 -11.25 -2.92
N TYR A 44 -6.00 -10.69 -1.93
CA TYR A 44 -5.49 -9.70 -0.99
C TYR A 44 -5.93 -10.04 0.46
N PRO A 45 -5.42 -11.10 1.07
CA PRO A 45 -5.92 -11.63 2.34
C PRO A 45 -5.74 -10.69 3.53
N ALA A 46 -4.84 -9.72 3.43
CA ALA A 46 -4.57 -8.75 4.49
C ALA A 46 -5.51 -7.53 4.50
N LEU A 47 -6.38 -7.37 3.49
CA LEU A 47 -7.33 -6.27 3.47
C LEU A 47 -8.37 -6.41 4.59
N GLY A 48 -8.50 -5.35 5.39
CA GLY A 48 -9.51 -5.26 6.44
C GLY A 48 -10.86 -4.74 5.92
N LEU A 49 -11.86 -4.76 6.81
CA LEU A 49 -13.24 -4.33 6.52
C LEU A 49 -13.33 -2.98 5.80
N ASP A 50 -12.58 -1.97 6.24
CA ASP A 50 -12.69 -0.63 5.67
C ASP A 50 -12.18 -0.58 4.24
N SER A 51 -11.06 -1.24 3.94
CA SER A 51 -10.55 -1.36 2.58
C SER A 51 -11.50 -2.14 1.67
N LEU A 52 -12.00 -3.29 2.13
CA LEU A 52 -12.97 -4.10 1.38
C LEU A 52 -14.28 -3.34 1.14
N TYR A 53 -14.78 -2.62 2.14
CA TYR A 53 -15.96 -1.77 1.97
C TYR A 53 -15.74 -0.68 0.91
N ARG A 54 -14.58 -0.02 0.90
CA ARG A 54 -14.27 1.02 -0.08
C ARG A 54 -14.17 0.50 -1.50
N LEU A 55 -13.64 -0.72 -1.67
CA LEU A 55 -13.59 -1.39 -2.98
C LEU A 55 -14.99 -1.83 -3.47
N LEU A 56 -15.86 -2.27 -2.57
CA LEU A 56 -17.20 -2.79 -2.92
C LEU A 56 -18.27 -1.71 -3.03
N LYS A 57 -18.11 -0.57 -2.37
CA LYS A 57 -19.13 0.50 -2.35
C LYS A 57 -19.47 1.04 -3.73
N PRO A 58 -18.53 1.31 -4.65
CA PRO A 58 -18.85 1.79 -6.00
C PRO A 58 -19.65 0.76 -6.81
N GLU A 59 -19.37 -0.52 -6.65
CA GLU A 59 -19.98 -1.61 -7.43
C GLU A 59 -21.39 -1.95 -6.92
N PHE A 60 -21.61 -1.98 -5.59
CA PHE A 60 -22.84 -2.50 -4.99
C PHE A 60 -23.70 -1.45 -4.28
N GLY A 61 -23.24 -0.22 -4.08
CA GLY A 61 -23.94 0.79 -3.29
C GLY A 61 -24.23 0.35 -1.85
N CYS A 62 -23.45 -0.59 -1.30
CA CYS A 62 -23.73 -1.23 -0.03
C CYS A 62 -23.17 -0.45 1.17
N SER A 63 -23.77 -0.64 2.36
CA SER A 63 -23.27 -0.05 3.60
C SER A 63 -22.13 -0.88 4.21
N ARG A 64 -21.26 -0.24 5.03
CA ARG A 64 -20.17 -0.90 5.77
C ARG A 64 -20.68 -2.05 6.67
N LYS A 65 -21.82 -1.86 7.34
CA LYS A 65 -22.47 -2.88 8.16
C LYS A 65 -22.86 -4.11 7.33
N ARG A 66 -23.33 -3.90 6.10
CA ARG A 66 -23.71 -4.98 5.19
C ARG A 66 -22.50 -5.76 4.73
N VAL A 67 -21.40 -5.11 4.37
CA VAL A 67 -20.13 -5.76 4.01
C VAL A 67 -19.61 -6.59 5.19
N HIS A 68 -19.56 -6.03 6.39
CA HIS A 68 -19.12 -6.74 7.60
C HIS A 68 -19.95 -8.02 7.86
N ARG A 69 -21.28 -7.94 7.71
CA ARG A 69 -22.14 -9.11 7.84
C ARG A 69 -21.81 -10.19 6.80
N GLN A 70 -21.56 -9.80 5.54
CA GLN A 70 -21.22 -10.76 4.48
C GLN A 70 -19.82 -11.36 4.68
N MET A 71 -18.84 -10.60 5.17
CA MET A 71 -17.52 -11.12 5.57
C MET A 71 -17.65 -12.20 6.65
N ARG A 72 -18.43 -11.96 7.71
CA ARG A 72 -18.67 -12.94 8.76
C ARG A 72 -19.31 -14.22 8.24
N LEU A 73 -20.32 -14.09 7.36
CA LEU A 73 -21.00 -15.23 6.74
C LEU A 73 -20.11 -16.02 5.77
N ALA A 74 -19.06 -15.39 5.23
CA ALA A 74 -18.06 -16.03 4.36
C ALA A 74 -16.85 -16.56 5.16
N GLY A 75 -16.79 -16.38 6.48
CA GLY A 75 -15.62 -16.75 7.29
C GLY A 75 -14.38 -15.91 7.01
N ILE A 76 -14.53 -14.73 6.41
CA ILE A 76 -13.41 -13.86 6.00
C ILE A 76 -12.96 -12.98 7.16
N SER A 77 -11.66 -13.05 7.47
CA SER A 77 -10.99 -12.14 8.40
C SER A 77 -9.65 -11.68 7.81
N SER A 78 -9.23 -10.44 8.12
CA SER A 78 -7.94 -9.92 7.65
C SER A 78 -6.78 -10.72 8.24
N VAL A 79 -5.93 -11.26 7.37
CA VAL A 79 -4.72 -12.00 7.76
C VAL A 79 -3.54 -11.05 7.77
N ARG A 80 -3.07 -10.65 8.98
CA ARG A 80 -1.89 -9.80 9.14
C ARG A 80 -0.92 -10.44 10.12
N ARG A 81 0.32 -10.66 9.66
CA ARG A 81 1.42 -11.09 10.54
C ARG A 81 2.31 -9.87 10.83
N ARG A 82 2.50 -9.55 12.10
CA ARG A 82 3.43 -8.50 12.54
C ARG A 82 4.76 -9.14 12.93
N SER A 83 5.85 -8.60 12.39
CA SER A 83 7.22 -8.87 12.87
C SER A 83 7.92 -7.52 12.97
N TYR A 84 8.60 -7.27 14.09
CA TYR A 84 9.34 -6.03 14.31
C TYR A 84 10.82 -6.33 14.48
N LYS A 85 11.68 -5.69 13.66
CA LYS A 85 13.14 -5.76 13.81
C LYS A 85 13.75 -4.43 13.40
N LYS A 86 14.57 -3.83 14.28
CA LYS A 86 15.27 -2.56 14.04
C LYS A 86 16.56 -2.83 13.24
N THR A 87 16.84 -2.09 12.15
CA THR A 87 17.87 -2.47 11.16
C THR A 87 18.72 -1.33 10.58
N THR A 88 18.63 -0.10 11.10
CA THR A 88 19.40 1.02 10.53
C THR A 88 20.76 1.16 11.19
N HIS A 89 21.83 1.11 10.40
CA HIS A 89 23.19 1.47 10.79
C HIS A 89 23.48 2.92 10.40
N SER A 90 23.43 3.85 11.37
CA SER A 90 23.61 5.29 11.16
C SER A 90 24.99 5.81 11.63
N ASN A 91 25.97 4.93 11.87
CA ASN A 91 27.26 5.33 12.42
C ASN A 91 28.32 5.39 11.30
N HIS A 92 28.44 6.54 10.64
CA HIS A 92 29.42 6.81 9.60
C HIS A 92 29.88 8.27 9.62
N SER A 93 31.02 8.58 8.99
CA SER A 93 31.67 9.89 8.92
C SER A 93 31.25 10.76 7.71
N HIS A 94 30.30 10.31 6.90
CA HIS A 94 29.86 11.10 5.75
C HIS A 94 29.08 12.36 6.16
N PRO A 95 29.12 13.45 5.37
CA PRO A 95 28.33 14.66 5.62
C PRO A 95 26.84 14.35 5.68
N ILE A 96 26.15 14.94 6.63
CA ILE A 96 24.71 14.76 6.86
C ILE A 96 23.99 16.03 6.43
N ALA A 97 23.01 15.88 5.55
CA ALA A 97 22.16 17.00 5.12
C ALA A 97 21.20 17.43 6.25
N PRO A 98 20.81 18.73 6.29
CA PRO A 98 19.82 19.21 7.26
C PRO A 98 18.46 18.55 7.05
N ASN A 99 17.66 18.42 8.13
CA ASN A 99 16.28 17.98 8.01
C ASN A 99 15.40 19.13 7.50
N LEU A 100 15.02 19.09 6.23
CA LEU A 100 14.19 20.11 5.59
C LEU A 100 12.70 19.86 5.81
N LEU A 101 12.28 18.61 6.10
CA LEU A 101 10.86 18.27 6.29
C LEU A 101 10.33 18.62 7.67
N GLN A 102 11.17 18.52 8.72
CA GLN A 102 10.80 18.82 10.12
C GLN A 102 9.48 18.16 10.56
N ARG A 103 9.20 16.93 10.07
CA ARG A 103 7.97 16.15 10.27
C ARG A 103 6.73 16.71 9.56
N ASP A 104 6.86 17.72 8.71
CA ASP A 104 5.79 18.11 7.81
C ASP A 104 5.82 17.21 6.57
N PHE A 105 4.84 16.33 6.48
CA PHE A 105 4.64 15.39 5.37
C PHE A 105 3.42 15.75 4.54
N SER A 106 2.91 16.98 4.70
CA SER A 106 1.74 17.49 3.99
C SER A 106 2.17 18.30 2.78
N PHE A 107 1.90 17.81 1.60
CA PHE A 107 2.21 18.44 0.33
C PHE A 107 0.94 18.47 -0.53
N ASP A 108 0.68 19.59 -1.18
CA ASP A 108 -0.53 19.84 -1.97
C ASP A 108 -0.40 19.41 -3.44
N ARG A 109 0.85 19.27 -3.92
CA ARG A 109 1.15 18.87 -5.30
C ARG A 109 2.14 17.69 -5.34
N PRO A 110 1.99 16.80 -6.33
CA PRO A 110 2.98 15.75 -6.59
C PRO A 110 4.38 16.34 -6.83
N ASP A 111 5.39 15.54 -6.54
CA ASP A 111 6.79 15.81 -6.87
C ASP A 111 7.38 17.07 -6.20
N GLN A 112 6.81 17.51 -5.06
CA GLN A 112 7.42 18.51 -4.20
C GLN A 112 8.41 17.89 -3.20
N ALA A 113 8.10 16.72 -2.69
CA ALA A 113 8.97 15.96 -1.81
C ALA A 113 8.81 14.46 -1.98
N TRP A 114 9.93 13.77 -2.04
CA TRP A 114 10.03 12.32 -2.05
C TRP A 114 10.72 11.80 -0.81
N VAL A 115 10.35 10.61 -0.37
CA VAL A 115 11.08 9.87 0.67
C VAL A 115 11.68 8.60 0.09
N GLY A 116 12.91 8.31 0.48
CA GLY A 116 13.61 7.07 0.13
C GLY A 116 13.92 6.24 1.35
N ASP A 117 13.83 4.91 1.21
CA ASP A 117 14.22 3.97 2.26
C ASP A 117 14.51 2.60 1.67
N ILE A 118 15.17 1.73 2.43
CA ILE A 118 15.57 0.37 2.03
C ILE A 118 14.96 -0.65 2.99
N THR A 119 14.49 -1.75 2.44
CA THR A 119 14.11 -2.91 3.24
C THR A 119 14.74 -4.18 2.69
N TYR A 120 14.67 -5.26 3.47
CA TYR A 120 15.13 -6.58 3.08
C TYR A 120 13.98 -7.59 3.15
N ILE A 121 14.04 -8.56 2.26
CA ILE A 121 13.07 -9.61 2.04
C ILE A 121 13.80 -10.95 2.13
N PRO A 122 13.38 -11.87 3.01
CA PRO A 122 14.02 -13.18 3.12
C PRO A 122 13.63 -14.07 1.95
N THR A 123 14.61 -14.76 1.38
CA THR A 123 14.41 -15.79 0.35
C THR A 123 15.27 -17.02 0.64
N GLY A 124 15.01 -18.14 -0.03
CA GLY A 124 15.84 -19.35 0.07
C GLY A 124 17.29 -19.13 -0.43
N GLU A 125 17.52 -18.14 -1.27
CA GLU A 125 18.84 -17.73 -1.79
C GLU A 125 19.53 -16.67 -0.93
N GLY A 126 18.97 -16.31 0.23
CA GLY A 126 19.44 -15.21 1.08
C GLY A 126 18.59 -13.95 0.95
N TRP A 127 19.15 -12.80 1.33
CA TRP A 127 18.42 -11.55 1.34
C TRP A 127 18.24 -10.97 -0.08
N LEU A 128 17.03 -10.46 -0.35
CA LEU A 128 16.75 -9.54 -1.44
C LEU A 128 16.52 -8.15 -0.82
N TYR A 129 17.26 -7.15 -1.28
CA TYR A 129 17.08 -5.76 -0.85
C TYR A 129 16.19 -5.01 -1.81
N LEU A 130 15.31 -4.18 -1.27
CA LEU A 130 14.41 -3.30 -2.01
C LEU A 130 14.63 -1.87 -1.55
N ALA A 131 15.09 -1.00 -2.45
CA ALA A 131 15.04 0.45 -2.27
C ALA A 131 13.78 1.00 -2.94
N ILE A 132 13.13 1.98 -2.30
CA ILE A 132 11.96 2.66 -2.86
C ILE A 132 12.15 4.17 -2.85
N VAL A 133 11.44 4.83 -3.75
CA VAL A 133 11.19 6.29 -3.74
C VAL A 133 9.69 6.49 -3.75
N LYS A 134 9.18 7.21 -2.76
CA LYS A 134 7.75 7.45 -2.54
C LYS A 134 7.46 8.94 -2.55
N ASP A 135 6.48 9.36 -3.32
CA ASP A 135 5.96 10.72 -3.33
C ASP A 135 5.14 11.00 -2.06
N LEU A 136 5.39 12.14 -1.41
CA LEU A 136 4.73 12.48 -0.15
C LEU A 136 3.31 13.01 -0.31
N CYS A 137 2.98 13.64 -1.44
CA CYS A 137 1.61 14.09 -1.73
C CYS A 137 0.70 12.92 -2.06
N THR A 138 1.05 12.18 -3.10
CA THR A 138 0.20 11.12 -3.66
C THR A 138 0.35 9.77 -2.96
N ARG A 139 1.37 9.61 -2.10
CA ARG A 139 1.75 8.33 -1.48
C ARG A 139 2.16 7.25 -2.49
N LYS A 140 2.33 7.60 -3.76
CA LYS A 140 2.71 6.71 -4.84
C LYS A 140 4.17 6.29 -4.73
N ILE A 141 4.46 5.02 -5.00
CA ILE A 141 5.82 4.57 -5.22
C ILE A 141 6.20 4.94 -6.66
N VAL A 142 7.09 5.90 -6.78
CA VAL A 142 7.49 6.48 -8.08
C VAL A 142 8.77 5.86 -8.64
N GLY A 143 9.59 5.26 -7.76
CA GLY A 143 10.79 4.53 -8.15
C GLY A 143 11.10 3.41 -7.17
N TYR A 144 11.73 2.34 -7.65
CA TYR A 144 12.21 1.23 -6.83
C TYR A 144 13.32 0.46 -7.57
N ALA A 145 14.11 -0.26 -6.81
CA ALA A 145 15.13 -1.16 -7.34
C ALA A 145 15.32 -2.34 -6.40
N PHE A 146 15.80 -3.45 -6.98
CA PHE A 146 16.12 -4.68 -6.25
C PHE A 146 17.61 -5.01 -6.40
N SER A 147 18.22 -5.61 -5.38
CA SER A 147 19.59 -6.10 -5.40
C SER A 147 19.79 -7.23 -4.39
N ASP A 148 20.79 -8.05 -4.60
CA ASP A 148 21.31 -9.01 -3.63
C ASP A 148 22.27 -8.36 -2.61
N ARG A 149 22.58 -7.07 -2.78
CA ARG A 149 23.47 -6.28 -1.93
C ARG A 149 22.88 -4.94 -1.55
N ILE A 150 23.20 -4.49 -0.35
CA ILE A 150 22.82 -3.17 0.15
C ILE A 150 23.97 -2.18 -0.11
N ASP A 151 23.93 -1.52 -1.26
CA ASP A 151 24.96 -0.55 -1.66
C ASP A 151 24.31 0.74 -2.24
N THR A 152 25.16 1.72 -2.57
CA THR A 152 24.71 2.99 -3.15
C THR A 152 24.10 2.81 -4.57
N ARG A 153 24.49 1.77 -5.31
CA ARG A 153 23.94 1.48 -6.65
C ARG A 153 22.47 1.13 -6.57
N LEU A 154 22.06 0.41 -5.53
CA LEU A 154 20.64 0.11 -5.28
C LEU A 154 19.79 1.37 -5.11
N THR A 155 20.22 2.30 -4.27
CA THR A 155 19.49 3.56 -4.02
C THR A 155 19.51 4.49 -5.23
N LEU A 156 20.63 4.55 -5.96
CA LEU A 156 20.75 5.29 -7.22
C LEU A 156 19.79 4.75 -8.29
N ALA A 157 19.70 3.44 -8.45
CA ALA A 157 18.79 2.84 -9.43
C ALA A 157 17.32 3.18 -9.14
N ALA A 158 16.92 3.18 -7.86
CA ALA A 158 15.56 3.59 -7.45
C ALA A 158 15.32 5.09 -7.72
N LEU A 159 16.30 5.94 -7.41
CA LEU A 159 16.23 7.39 -7.68
C LEU A 159 16.16 7.67 -9.18
N ASP A 160 17.01 7.04 -9.99
CA ASP A 160 17.06 7.21 -11.44
C ASP A 160 15.74 6.76 -12.11
N MET A 161 15.12 5.67 -11.61
CA MET A 161 13.79 5.26 -12.06
C MET A 161 12.75 6.33 -11.74
N ALA A 162 12.73 6.84 -10.49
CA ALA A 162 11.80 7.89 -10.08
C ALA A 162 11.96 9.14 -10.94
N TYR A 163 13.21 9.59 -11.11
CA TYR A 163 13.50 10.80 -11.90
C TYR A 163 13.06 10.66 -13.37
N ARG A 164 13.37 9.53 -14.01
CA ARG A 164 12.95 9.27 -15.41
C ARG A 164 11.43 9.20 -15.57
N ARG A 165 10.73 8.64 -14.61
CA ARG A 165 9.26 8.53 -14.65
C ARG A 165 8.55 9.85 -14.41
N ARG A 166 9.10 10.69 -13.53
CA ARG A 166 8.41 11.87 -13.02
C ARG A 166 8.90 13.18 -13.62
N LYS A 167 10.19 13.27 -13.95
CA LYS A 167 10.85 14.48 -14.44
C LYS A 167 10.49 15.70 -13.59
N PRO A 168 10.75 15.68 -12.28
CA PRO A 168 10.31 16.70 -11.35
C PRO A 168 10.97 18.04 -11.66
N ALA A 169 10.32 19.14 -11.28
CA ALA A 169 10.93 20.45 -11.32
C ALA A 169 12.14 20.51 -10.36
N ARG A 170 13.09 21.41 -10.65
CA ARG A 170 14.23 21.66 -9.76
C ARG A 170 13.73 22.14 -8.39
N GLY A 171 14.43 21.73 -7.33
CA GLY A 171 14.08 22.10 -5.97
C GLY A 171 13.25 21.07 -5.21
N LEU A 172 12.84 19.95 -5.84
CA LEU A 172 12.24 18.81 -5.15
C LEU A 172 13.09 18.42 -3.94
N ILE A 173 12.45 18.11 -2.80
CA ILE A 173 13.13 17.63 -1.60
C ILE A 173 13.17 16.10 -1.63
N PHE A 174 14.37 15.51 -1.50
CA PHE A 174 14.53 14.07 -1.29
C PHE A 174 14.93 13.82 0.15
N HIS A 175 14.06 13.18 0.92
CA HIS A 175 14.29 12.85 2.32
C HIS A 175 14.59 11.37 2.52
N SER A 176 15.55 11.07 3.40
CA SER A 176 15.90 9.71 3.77
C SER A 176 16.35 9.62 5.23
N ASP A 177 16.55 8.42 5.73
CA ASP A 177 17.33 8.20 6.95
C ASP A 177 18.80 8.56 6.72
N ARG A 178 19.64 8.41 7.78
CA ARG A 178 21.08 8.63 7.69
C ARG A 178 21.85 7.38 7.26
N GLY A 179 21.25 6.53 6.45
CA GLY A 179 21.94 5.37 5.90
C GLY A 179 23.15 5.77 5.04
N VAL A 180 24.26 5.04 5.18
CA VAL A 180 25.51 5.30 4.44
C VAL A 180 25.30 5.41 2.93
N GLN A 181 24.32 4.69 2.38
CA GLN A 181 23.97 4.67 0.95
C GLN A 181 23.47 6.04 0.46
N TYR A 182 22.70 6.74 1.29
CA TYR A 182 22.16 8.07 1.00
C TYR A 182 23.16 9.19 1.29
N ALA A 183 24.09 8.98 2.23
CA ALA A 183 25.16 9.92 2.56
C ALA A 183 26.35 9.82 1.62
N ALA A 184 26.46 8.76 0.81
CA ALA A 184 27.54 8.53 -0.12
C ALA A 184 27.71 9.67 -1.13
N ARG A 185 28.99 9.99 -1.49
CA ARG A 185 29.31 11.07 -2.42
C ARG A 185 28.57 10.92 -3.76
N GLY A 186 28.59 9.74 -4.37
CA GLY A 186 27.94 9.53 -5.67
C GLY A 186 26.41 9.73 -5.63
N TYR A 187 25.77 9.46 -4.47
CA TYR A 187 24.34 9.73 -4.30
C TYR A 187 24.05 11.23 -4.23
N ARG A 188 24.86 11.99 -3.49
CA ARG A 188 24.76 13.45 -3.40
C ARG A 188 24.98 14.14 -4.73
N GLU A 189 26.02 13.75 -5.46
CA GLU A 189 26.32 14.27 -6.82
C GLU A 189 25.15 13.99 -7.78
N ARG A 190 24.47 12.84 -7.66
CA ARG A 190 23.31 12.52 -8.50
C ARG A 190 22.10 13.40 -8.15
N LEU A 191 21.83 13.64 -6.87
CA LEU A 191 20.76 14.57 -6.44
C LEU A 191 21.03 15.99 -6.95
N GLU A 192 22.26 16.47 -6.85
CA GLU A 192 22.68 17.77 -7.33
C GLU A 192 22.50 17.91 -8.85
N ALA A 193 22.95 16.91 -9.61
CA ALA A 193 22.77 16.84 -11.07
C ALA A 193 21.29 16.91 -11.49
N TYR A 194 20.41 16.32 -10.70
CA TYR A 194 18.96 16.37 -10.89
C TYR A 194 18.30 17.64 -10.35
N GLY A 195 19.04 18.51 -9.67
CA GLY A 195 18.52 19.70 -9.01
C GLY A 195 17.61 19.40 -7.82
N ILE A 196 17.83 18.25 -7.18
CA ILE A 196 17.06 17.76 -6.03
C ILE A 196 17.79 18.15 -4.73
N ARG A 197 17.05 18.67 -3.76
CA ARG A 197 17.55 19.08 -2.45
C ARG A 197 17.55 17.89 -1.50
N GLN A 198 18.72 17.55 -0.96
CA GLN A 198 18.81 16.46 0.01
C GLN A 198 18.33 16.90 1.39
N SER A 199 17.59 16.01 2.05
CA SER A 199 17.13 16.14 3.44
C SER A 199 17.36 14.81 4.16
N MET A 200 17.80 14.83 5.41
CA MET A 200 18.03 13.63 6.21
C MET A 200 17.37 13.73 7.58
N SER A 201 16.85 12.60 8.08
CA SER A 201 16.27 12.46 9.41
C SER A 201 17.26 12.86 10.50
N ARG A 202 16.75 13.29 11.67
CA ARG A 202 17.58 13.47 12.86
C ARG A 202 18.07 12.13 13.41
N ARG A 203 19.19 12.14 14.12
CA ARG A 203 19.74 10.91 14.70
C ARG A 203 18.80 10.34 15.75
N GLY A 204 18.41 9.07 15.60
CA GLY A 204 17.57 8.38 16.57
C GLY A 204 16.11 8.80 16.59
N ASP A 205 15.66 9.60 15.63
CA ASP A 205 14.25 10.01 15.51
C ASP A 205 13.52 9.18 14.43
N PRO A 206 12.78 8.13 14.83
CA PRO A 206 12.05 7.28 13.88
C PRO A 206 10.88 8.01 13.20
N TYR A 207 10.37 9.08 13.81
CA TYR A 207 9.22 9.81 13.25
C TYR A 207 9.59 10.61 11.99
N ASP A 208 10.88 10.95 11.81
CA ASP A 208 11.33 11.71 10.65
C ASP A 208 11.23 10.91 9.34
N ASN A 209 11.19 9.55 9.38
CA ASN A 209 11.02 8.68 8.20
C ASN A 209 9.74 7.82 8.25
N ALA A 210 8.78 8.18 9.11
CA ALA A 210 7.59 7.38 9.39
C ALA A 210 6.77 7.01 8.15
N VAL A 211 6.78 7.84 7.09
CA VAL A 211 6.01 7.58 5.85
C VAL A 211 6.58 6.42 5.04
N ALA A 212 7.91 6.30 4.98
CA ALA A 212 8.57 5.17 4.31
C ALA A 212 8.46 3.90 5.17
N GLU A 213 8.68 3.99 6.48
CA GLU A 213 8.52 2.87 7.42
C GLU A 213 7.09 2.29 7.40
N ASN A 214 6.07 3.17 7.35
CA ASN A 214 4.67 2.74 7.23
C ASN A 214 4.43 1.94 5.95
N PHE A 215 5.00 2.36 4.82
CA PHE A 215 4.91 1.60 3.57
C PHE A 215 5.52 0.21 3.73
N PHE A 216 6.72 0.09 4.27
CA PHE A 216 7.36 -1.22 4.47
C PHE A 216 6.60 -2.10 5.46
N SER A 217 6.00 -1.51 6.49
CA SER A 217 5.11 -2.25 7.39
C SER A 217 3.91 -2.82 6.61
N CYS A 218 3.29 -2.04 5.73
CA CYS A 218 2.21 -2.52 4.86
C CYS A 218 2.70 -3.66 3.93
N LEU A 219 3.78 -3.45 3.19
CA LEU A 219 4.35 -4.45 2.28
C LEU A 219 4.66 -5.77 3.01
N LYS A 220 5.31 -5.68 4.17
CA LYS A 220 5.65 -6.87 4.96
C LYS A 220 4.42 -7.60 5.49
N CYS A 221 3.46 -6.87 6.07
CA CYS A 221 2.25 -7.47 6.63
C CYS A 221 1.27 -7.98 5.57
N GLU A 222 1.22 -7.34 4.41
CA GLU A 222 0.23 -7.61 3.37
C GLU A 222 0.73 -8.63 2.33
N LEU A 223 2.05 -8.80 2.20
CA LEU A 223 2.65 -9.68 1.21
C LEU A 223 3.74 -10.58 1.82
N ILE A 224 4.85 -9.99 2.28
CA ILE A 224 6.09 -10.74 2.54
C ILE A 224 5.91 -11.79 3.64
N HIS A 225 5.28 -11.45 4.76
CA HIS A 225 5.10 -12.37 5.87
C HIS A 225 4.03 -13.45 5.63
N LEU A 226 3.26 -13.36 4.55
CA LEU A 226 2.24 -14.33 4.18
C LEU A 226 2.78 -15.45 3.28
N LYS A 227 3.98 -15.27 2.72
CA LYS A 227 4.59 -16.17 1.75
C LYS A 227 5.99 -16.61 2.16
N HIS A 228 6.44 -17.71 1.55
CA HIS A 228 7.83 -18.13 1.55
C HIS A 228 8.34 -18.04 0.11
N TYR A 229 9.49 -17.38 -0.09
CA TYR A 229 10.07 -17.20 -1.41
C TYR A 229 11.28 -18.13 -1.57
N PRO A 230 11.23 -19.13 -2.46
CA PRO A 230 12.38 -20.00 -2.70
C PRO A 230 13.55 -19.24 -3.36
N THR A 231 13.26 -18.28 -4.24
CA THR A 231 14.28 -17.51 -4.98
C THR A 231 14.07 -16.00 -4.85
N ARG A 232 15.13 -15.22 -5.11
CA ARG A 232 15.04 -13.76 -5.19
C ARG A 232 14.15 -13.31 -6.35
N ALA A 233 14.19 -14.01 -7.49
CA ALA A 233 13.35 -13.71 -8.64
C ALA A 233 11.85 -13.83 -8.28
N ALA A 234 11.43 -14.90 -7.62
CA ALA A 234 10.03 -15.07 -7.20
C ALA A 234 9.58 -13.94 -6.24
N ALA A 235 10.45 -13.53 -5.32
CA ALA A 235 10.15 -12.41 -4.42
C ALA A 235 10.05 -11.07 -5.19
N GLN A 236 10.93 -10.85 -6.16
CA GLN A 236 10.95 -9.65 -7.00
C GLN A 236 9.66 -9.53 -7.83
N ASP A 237 9.23 -10.60 -8.48
CA ASP A 237 8.00 -10.61 -9.30
C ASP A 237 6.76 -10.29 -8.45
N ASP A 238 6.64 -10.90 -7.28
CA ASP A 238 5.52 -10.66 -6.37
C ASP A 238 5.50 -9.21 -5.84
N VAL A 239 6.66 -8.69 -5.45
CA VAL A 239 6.78 -7.30 -4.97
C VAL A 239 6.51 -6.31 -6.11
N PHE A 240 7.00 -6.59 -7.32
CA PHE A 240 6.70 -5.80 -8.51
C PHE A 240 5.18 -5.74 -8.74
N ALA A 241 4.50 -6.89 -8.75
CA ALA A 241 3.05 -6.94 -8.90
C ALA A 241 2.31 -6.20 -7.76
N TYR A 242 2.80 -6.33 -6.52
CA TYR A 242 2.26 -5.59 -5.39
C TYR A 242 2.39 -4.07 -5.57
N LEU A 243 3.54 -3.57 -6.00
CA LEU A 243 3.80 -2.15 -6.18
C LEU A 243 2.96 -1.55 -7.31
N GLU A 244 3.02 -2.15 -8.51
CA GLU A 244 2.45 -1.58 -9.72
C GLU A 244 0.96 -1.91 -9.87
N ALA A 245 0.56 -3.15 -9.67
CA ALA A 245 -0.80 -3.58 -9.93
C ALA A 245 -1.74 -3.46 -8.71
N PHE A 246 -1.22 -3.31 -7.49
CA PHE A 246 -2.05 -3.23 -6.30
C PHE A 246 -1.84 -1.96 -5.49
N TYR A 247 -0.63 -1.72 -4.94
CA TYR A 247 -0.37 -0.60 -4.03
C TYR A 247 -0.67 0.76 -4.69
N ASN A 248 -0.12 0.98 -5.88
CA ASN A 248 -0.28 2.25 -6.59
C ASN A 248 -1.68 2.43 -7.20
N THR A 249 -2.35 1.36 -7.63
CA THR A 249 -3.54 1.45 -8.49
C THR A 249 -4.86 1.07 -7.81
N ILE A 250 -4.84 0.14 -6.85
CA ILE A 250 -6.06 -0.44 -6.25
C ILE A 250 -6.17 -0.15 -4.77
N ARG A 251 -5.06 -0.25 -4.02
CA ARG A 251 -5.07 -0.23 -2.56
C ARG A 251 -5.62 1.08 -2.01
N PRO A 252 -6.74 1.06 -1.20
CA PRO A 252 -7.27 2.27 -0.60
C PRO A 252 -6.34 2.78 0.52
N HIS A 253 -6.06 4.09 0.52
CA HIS A 253 -5.24 4.76 1.52
C HIS A 253 -6.08 5.72 2.36
N SER A 254 -6.11 5.55 3.67
CA SER A 254 -6.86 6.44 4.56
C SER A 254 -6.38 7.89 4.49
N ALA A 255 -5.06 8.12 4.37
CA ALA A 255 -4.48 9.45 4.22
C ALA A 255 -4.84 10.15 2.89
N LEU A 256 -5.36 9.42 1.90
CA LEU A 256 -5.83 9.94 0.62
C LEU A 256 -7.37 9.92 0.51
N GLY A 257 -8.08 9.97 1.63
CA GLY A 257 -9.54 9.84 1.63
C GLY A 257 -10.04 8.50 1.09
N TRP A 258 -9.27 7.43 1.30
CA TRP A 258 -9.55 6.06 0.85
C TRP A 258 -9.45 5.84 -0.67
N ARG A 259 -8.78 6.74 -1.39
CA ARG A 259 -8.41 6.54 -2.80
C ARG A 259 -7.11 5.77 -2.92
N SER A 260 -6.87 5.16 -4.08
CA SER A 260 -5.53 4.68 -4.42
C SER A 260 -4.61 5.85 -4.79
N PRO A 261 -3.28 5.70 -4.69
CA PRO A 261 -2.34 6.71 -5.13
C PRO A 261 -2.58 7.23 -6.56
N ALA A 262 -2.82 6.32 -7.50
CA ALA A 262 -3.07 6.69 -8.90
C ALA A 262 -4.40 7.43 -9.08
N SER A 263 -5.47 7.00 -8.40
CA SER A 263 -6.77 7.68 -8.47
C SER A 263 -6.70 9.08 -7.87
N PHE A 264 -6.00 9.24 -6.74
CA PHE A 264 -5.79 10.53 -6.09
C PHE A 264 -4.98 11.48 -6.98
N GLU A 265 -3.90 10.98 -7.60
CA GLU A 265 -3.09 11.76 -8.53
C GLU A 265 -3.89 12.23 -9.76
N ALA A 266 -4.73 11.36 -10.32
CA ALA A 266 -5.59 11.71 -11.45
C ALA A 266 -6.61 12.79 -11.11
N GLU A 267 -7.20 12.75 -9.91
CA GLU A 267 -8.11 13.80 -9.44
C GLU A 267 -7.41 15.15 -9.24
N LEU A 268 -6.18 15.15 -8.68
CA LEU A 268 -5.38 16.37 -8.55
C LEU A 268 -5.08 16.99 -9.93
N ALA A 269 -4.70 16.17 -10.92
CA ALA A 269 -4.45 16.63 -12.27
C ALA A 269 -5.71 17.21 -12.93
N ALA A 270 -6.87 16.57 -12.75
CA ALA A 270 -8.14 17.08 -13.26
C ALA A 270 -8.60 18.39 -12.58
N SER A 271 -8.23 18.61 -11.32
CA SER A 271 -8.57 19.83 -10.57
C SER A 271 -7.64 21.01 -10.90
N ALA A 272 -6.49 20.74 -11.51
CA ALA A 272 -5.49 21.75 -11.90
C ALA A 272 -5.59 22.19 -13.38
N ALA A 273 -6.40 21.47 -14.18
CA ALA A 273 -6.70 21.77 -15.58
C ALA A 273 -7.97 22.63 -15.70
#